data_9c04c2bc50c70b6c842d4c02cfb85496
#
_entry.id   9c04c2bc50c70b6c842d4c02cfb85496
#
_cell.length_a   1.000
_cell.length_b   1.000
_cell.length_c   1.000
_cell.angle_alpha   90.00
_cell.angle_beta   90.00
_cell.angle_gamma   90.00
#
_symmetry.space_group_name_H-M   'P 1'
#
loop_
_entity.id
_entity.type
_entity.pdbx_description
1 polymer ?
#
loop_
_entity_poly.entity_id
_entity_poly.type
_entity_poly.pdbx_seq_one_letter_code
_entity_poly.pdbx_strand_id
1 'polypeptide(L)'
;MSMVYRKVLRCFLACCAISLGAILWRPPENAAAPPHVAGRGVAQADPWASAAGKVVVLIFVRTDCPIANRYAPEIMRLSAAHASDAAFWMVYPDKRESSEEIRQHELAYHLALPVLRDPQREWMKRAQVSVTPEAAVFDAKGRLVYHGRIDNWFEDFGRARPAPTTHELADAIAAAVSGHPATLPSVAAVGCYLSDVQ
;
A
#
# COMPACT_ATOMS: atom_id res chain seq x y z
N MET A 1 -35.93 -66.33 -2.48
CA MET A 1 -35.54 -64.94 -2.75
C MET A 1 -36.67 -64.01 -2.23
N SER A 2 -36.34 -63.35 -1.18
CA SER A 2 -37.23 -62.88 -0.12
C SER A 2 -38.08 -61.66 -0.51
N MET A 3 -39.31 -61.72 -0.03
CA MET A 3 -40.41 -60.75 -0.19
C MET A 3 -40.14 -59.32 0.33
N VAL A 4 -38.95 -59.11 0.86
CA VAL A 4 -38.51 -57.84 1.47
C VAL A 4 -37.95 -56.84 0.45
N TYR A 5 -37.53 -57.31 -0.72
CA TYR A 5 -36.93 -56.42 -1.74
C TYR A 5 -37.94 -55.64 -2.59
N ARG A 6 -39.21 -56.01 -2.54
CA ARG A 6 -40.29 -55.34 -3.34
C ARG A 6 -40.95 -54.15 -2.65
N LYS A 7 -40.72 -53.96 -1.34
CA LYS A 7 -41.29 -52.84 -0.60
C LYS A 7 -40.40 -51.62 -0.53
N VAL A 8 -39.09 -51.79 -0.79
CA VAL A 8 -38.14 -50.67 -0.76
C VAL A 8 -38.11 -49.88 -2.07
N LEU A 9 -38.54 -50.49 -3.19
CA LEU A 9 -38.48 -49.87 -4.51
C LEU A 9 -39.70 -48.96 -4.82
N ARG A 10 -40.72 -48.91 -3.94
CA ARG A 10 -41.89 -48.06 -4.13
C ARG A 10 -41.88 -46.75 -3.34
N CYS A 11 -40.92 -46.52 -2.47
CA CYS A 11 -40.77 -45.27 -1.73
C CYS A 11 -39.80 -44.25 -2.38
N PHE A 12 -39.13 -44.63 -3.46
CA PHE A 12 -38.15 -43.73 -4.10
C PHE A 12 -38.68 -42.95 -5.33
N LEU A 13 -39.94 -43.10 -5.67
CA LEU A 13 -40.52 -42.44 -6.86
C LEU A 13 -41.53 -41.32 -6.57
N ALA A 14 -41.63 -40.86 -5.32
CA ALA A 14 -42.59 -39.83 -4.95
C ALA A 14 -42.01 -38.52 -4.39
N CYS A 15 -40.71 -38.28 -4.54
CA CYS A 15 -40.08 -37.05 -3.99
C CYS A 15 -39.01 -36.47 -4.92
N CYS A 16 -39.30 -36.19 -6.17
CA CYS A 16 -38.45 -35.40 -7.05
C CYS A 16 -39.28 -34.52 -7.98
N ALA A 17 -40.14 -33.70 -7.39
CA ALA A 17 -40.65 -32.49 -8.03
C ALA A 17 -40.17 -31.28 -7.22
N ILE A 18 -38.82 -31.17 -7.07
CA ILE A 18 -38.22 -29.91 -6.66
C ILE A 18 -38.06 -29.10 -7.94
N SER A 19 -38.99 -28.16 -8.12
CA SER A 19 -38.90 -27.11 -9.10
C SER A 19 -37.54 -26.45 -9.05
N LEU A 20 -36.74 -26.58 -10.13
CA LEU A 20 -35.60 -25.74 -10.40
C LEU A 20 -36.10 -24.28 -10.56
N GLY A 21 -36.30 -23.61 -9.45
CA GLY A 21 -36.27 -22.15 -9.40
C GLY A 21 -34.84 -21.71 -9.66
N ALA A 22 -34.53 -21.40 -10.93
CA ALA A 22 -33.33 -20.68 -11.25
C ALA A 22 -33.39 -19.35 -10.49
N ILE A 23 -32.72 -19.31 -9.32
CA ILE A 23 -32.43 -18.05 -8.65
C ILE A 23 -31.45 -17.35 -9.57
N LEU A 24 -31.98 -16.49 -10.44
CA LEU A 24 -31.21 -15.51 -11.18
C LEU A 24 -30.58 -14.59 -10.13
N TRP A 25 -29.41 -14.93 -9.70
CA TRP A 25 -28.57 -14.02 -8.93
C TRP A 25 -28.26 -12.80 -9.80
N ARG A 26 -29.06 -11.73 -9.63
CA ARG A 26 -28.72 -10.41 -10.16
C ARG A 26 -27.72 -9.80 -9.18
N PRO A 27 -26.47 -9.52 -9.58
CA PRO A 27 -25.61 -8.69 -8.79
C PRO A 27 -26.28 -7.32 -8.58
N PRO A 28 -26.12 -6.67 -7.42
CA PRO A 28 -26.68 -5.35 -7.20
C PRO A 28 -26.11 -4.39 -8.25
N GLU A 29 -26.99 -3.84 -9.07
CA GLU A 29 -26.68 -2.97 -10.21
C GLU A 29 -26.18 -1.58 -9.75
N ASN A 30 -25.98 -1.38 -8.45
CA ASN A 30 -25.51 -0.17 -7.81
C ASN A 30 -24.45 -0.46 -6.72
N ALA A 31 -23.47 -1.31 -7.01
CA ALA A 31 -22.19 -1.17 -6.34
C ALA A 31 -21.54 0.09 -6.94
N ALA A 32 -21.90 1.26 -6.41
CA ALA A 32 -21.19 2.49 -6.71
C ALA A 32 -19.71 2.19 -6.47
N ALA A 33 -18.91 2.22 -7.53
CA ALA A 33 -17.47 2.21 -7.41
C ALA A 33 -17.12 3.28 -6.36
N PRO A 34 -16.16 3.01 -5.46
CA PRO A 34 -15.73 4.01 -4.50
C PRO A 34 -15.44 5.29 -5.28
N PRO A 35 -15.81 6.48 -4.77
CA PRO A 35 -15.62 7.71 -5.50
C PRO A 35 -14.15 7.80 -5.89
N HIS A 36 -13.89 7.65 -7.20
CA HIS A 36 -12.61 8.02 -7.77
C HIS A 36 -12.41 9.46 -7.33
N VAL A 37 -11.40 9.71 -6.53
CA VAL A 37 -10.95 11.07 -6.28
C VAL A 37 -10.45 11.56 -7.62
N ALA A 38 -11.40 12.14 -8.38
CA ALA A 38 -11.14 12.73 -9.69
C ALA A 38 -9.98 13.68 -9.52
N GLY A 39 -8.95 13.49 -10.33
CA GLY A 39 -7.72 14.23 -10.31
C GLY A 39 -7.97 15.72 -10.10
N ARG A 40 -7.79 16.19 -8.88
CA ARG A 40 -7.55 17.58 -8.64
C ARG A 40 -6.25 17.88 -9.34
N GLY A 41 -6.32 18.80 -10.29
CA GLY A 41 -5.15 19.28 -11.02
C GLY A 41 -3.98 19.43 -10.05
N VAL A 42 -2.80 19.06 -10.50
CA VAL A 42 -1.55 18.99 -9.75
C VAL A 42 -1.18 20.39 -9.22
N ALA A 43 -1.97 20.90 -8.29
CA ALA A 43 -1.49 21.85 -7.31
C ALA A 43 -0.53 21.02 -6.45
N GLN A 44 0.68 21.48 -6.31
CA GLN A 44 1.72 20.86 -5.49
C GLN A 44 1.12 20.60 -4.10
N ALA A 45 0.62 19.39 -3.86
CA ALA A 45 -0.08 19.07 -2.63
C ALA A 45 0.95 19.13 -1.50
N ASP A 46 0.72 20.00 -0.54
CA ASP A 46 1.55 20.08 0.65
C ASP A 46 1.11 19.00 1.63
N PRO A 47 1.93 17.97 1.91
CA PRO A 47 1.61 16.90 2.84
C PRO A 47 1.26 17.41 4.24
N TRP A 48 1.87 18.52 4.68
CA TRP A 48 1.62 19.11 6.00
C TRP A 48 0.28 19.80 6.08
N ALA A 49 -0.15 20.47 5.02
CA ALA A 49 -1.45 21.13 4.98
C ALA A 49 -2.62 20.14 5.19
N SER A 50 -2.45 18.90 4.72
CA SER A 50 -3.45 17.83 4.89
C SER A 50 -3.26 17.01 6.17
N ALA A 51 -2.08 17.06 6.79
CA ALA A 51 -1.75 16.23 7.94
C ALA A 51 -2.43 16.68 9.24
N ALA A 52 -2.92 17.93 9.32
CA ALA A 52 -3.61 18.44 10.52
C ALA A 52 -2.84 18.22 11.84
N GLY A 53 -1.51 18.39 11.82
CA GLY A 53 -0.65 18.19 12.98
C GLY A 53 -0.27 16.73 13.26
N LYS A 54 -0.61 15.78 12.38
CA LYS A 54 -0.14 14.39 12.45
C LYS A 54 1.31 14.25 11.99
N VAL A 55 1.89 13.10 12.30
CA VAL A 55 3.13 12.63 11.69
C VAL A 55 2.93 12.48 10.18
N VAL A 56 3.92 12.89 9.38
CA VAL A 56 3.89 12.72 7.92
C VAL A 56 4.87 11.63 7.51
N VAL A 57 4.38 10.66 6.76
CA VAL A 57 5.15 9.54 6.22
C VAL A 57 5.20 9.66 4.70
N LEU A 58 6.39 9.79 4.15
CA LEU A 58 6.64 9.81 2.72
C LEU A 58 7.26 8.48 2.30
N ILE A 59 6.64 7.79 1.34
CA ILE A 59 7.16 6.54 0.78
C ILE A 59 7.59 6.80 -0.66
N PHE A 60 8.88 6.75 -0.90
CA PHE A 60 9.46 6.98 -2.23
C PHE A 60 9.45 5.69 -3.03
N VAL A 61 8.83 5.75 -4.20
CA VAL A 61 8.64 4.59 -5.09
C VAL A 61 8.88 4.96 -6.54
N ARG A 62 9.07 3.94 -7.37
CA ARG A 62 9.02 4.02 -8.84
C ARG A 62 8.08 2.93 -9.35
N THR A 63 7.40 3.20 -10.43
CA THR A 63 6.45 2.26 -11.05
C THR A 63 7.12 0.97 -11.52
N ASP A 64 8.38 1.06 -11.95
CA ASP A 64 9.19 -0.04 -12.48
C ASP A 64 10.10 -0.72 -11.43
N CYS A 65 10.04 -0.32 -10.15
CA CYS A 65 10.87 -0.92 -9.11
C CYS A 65 10.22 -2.19 -8.54
N PRO A 66 10.76 -3.40 -8.83
CA PRO A 66 10.13 -4.64 -8.39
C PRO A 66 10.12 -4.81 -6.87
N ILE A 67 11.09 -4.21 -6.16
CA ILE A 67 11.13 -4.26 -4.70
C ILE A 67 10.04 -3.35 -4.13
N ALA A 68 9.89 -2.12 -4.65
CA ALA A 68 8.81 -1.22 -4.22
C ALA A 68 7.44 -1.85 -4.42
N ASN A 69 7.23 -2.49 -5.56
CA ASN A 69 5.98 -3.16 -5.91
C ASN A 69 5.64 -4.30 -4.93
N ARG A 70 6.64 -5.04 -4.46
CA ARG A 70 6.43 -6.09 -3.46
C ARG A 70 6.10 -5.55 -2.07
N TYR A 71 6.50 -4.32 -1.74
CA TYR A 71 6.14 -3.66 -0.49
C TYR A 71 4.74 -3.04 -0.48
N ALA A 72 4.03 -2.99 -1.61
CA ALA A 72 2.70 -2.38 -1.68
C ALA A 72 1.72 -2.86 -0.59
N PRO A 73 1.57 -4.17 -0.32
CA PRO A 73 0.68 -4.64 0.75
C PRO A 73 1.10 -4.16 2.15
N GLU A 74 2.40 -4.13 2.43
CA GLU A 74 2.92 -3.69 3.73
C GLU A 74 2.74 -2.18 3.92
N ILE A 75 2.98 -1.38 2.88
CA ILE A 75 2.73 0.06 2.88
C ILE A 75 1.26 0.35 3.21
N MET A 76 0.34 -0.36 2.56
CA MET A 76 -1.09 -0.21 2.80
C MET A 76 -1.49 -0.66 4.20
N ARG A 77 -0.90 -1.76 4.71
CA ARG A 77 -1.12 -2.24 6.07
C ARG A 77 -0.67 -1.20 7.12
N LEU A 78 0.52 -0.64 6.94
CA LEU A 78 1.07 0.40 7.84
C LEU A 78 0.20 1.66 7.81
N SER A 79 -0.20 2.12 6.63
CA SER A 79 -1.04 3.30 6.51
C SER A 79 -2.39 3.13 7.20
N ALA A 80 -3.00 1.95 7.08
CA ALA A 80 -4.25 1.63 7.76
C ALA A 80 -4.09 1.55 9.28
N ALA A 81 -3.00 0.94 9.75
CA ALA A 81 -2.71 0.80 11.18
C ALA A 81 -2.47 2.15 11.87
N HIS A 82 -1.97 3.15 11.17
CA HIS A 82 -1.62 4.48 11.72
C HIS A 82 -2.51 5.62 11.17
N ALA A 83 -3.68 5.30 10.59
CA ALA A 83 -4.54 6.30 9.95
C ALA A 83 -5.00 7.44 10.88
N SER A 84 -5.12 7.19 12.20
CA SER A 84 -5.45 8.22 13.20
C SER A 84 -4.32 9.21 13.45
N ASP A 85 -3.05 8.78 13.35
CA ASP A 85 -1.91 9.47 13.91
C ASP A 85 -0.89 9.92 12.86
N ALA A 86 -0.92 9.32 11.68
CA ALA A 86 0.00 9.61 10.60
C ALA A 86 -0.71 9.82 9.26
N ALA A 87 -0.19 10.74 8.45
CA ALA A 87 -0.59 11.00 7.08
C ALA A 87 0.44 10.40 6.12
N PHE A 88 0.03 9.40 5.34
CA PHE A 88 0.90 8.71 4.38
C PHE A 88 0.76 9.30 2.97
N TRP A 89 1.89 9.38 2.27
CA TRP A 89 1.97 9.84 0.88
C TRP A 89 2.92 8.97 0.08
N MET A 90 2.51 8.62 -1.14
CA MET A 90 3.40 8.02 -2.13
C MET A 90 4.13 9.13 -2.90
N VAL A 91 5.45 9.05 -3.01
CA VAL A 91 6.27 10.03 -3.72
C VAL A 91 6.94 9.38 -4.92
N TYR A 92 6.73 9.95 -6.11
CA TYR A 92 7.30 9.50 -7.38
C TYR A 92 8.34 10.52 -7.87
N PRO A 93 9.63 10.27 -7.66
CA PRO A 93 10.71 11.21 -7.99
C PRO A 93 11.23 11.10 -9.42
N ASP A 94 10.82 10.09 -10.19
CA ASP A 94 11.24 9.95 -11.57
C ASP A 94 10.46 10.91 -12.48
N LYS A 95 11.15 11.86 -13.09
CA LYS A 95 10.54 12.84 -14.00
C LYS A 95 9.94 12.20 -15.28
N ARG A 96 10.39 10.99 -15.64
CA ARG A 96 9.92 10.25 -16.83
C ARG A 96 8.56 9.62 -16.61
N GLU A 97 8.20 9.33 -15.37
CA GLU A 97 6.90 8.73 -15.05
C GLU A 97 5.77 9.74 -15.30
N SER A 98 4.87 9.38 -16.20
CA SER A 98 3.67 10.17 -16.46
C SER A 98 2.62 9.96 -15.37
N SER A 99 1.67 10.89 -15.27
CA SER A 99 0.55 10.74 -14.34
C SER A 99 -0.30 9.50 -14.65
N GLU A 100 -0.36 9.09 -15.92
CA GLU A 100 -1.10 7.88 -16.33
C GLU A 100 -0.38 6.60 -15.89
N GLU A 101 0.94 6.53 -16.05
CA GLU A 101 1.74 5.37 -15.57
C GLU A 101 1.62 5.24 -14.04
N ILE A 102 1.68 6.36 -13.31
CA ILE A 102 1.49 6.36 -11.85
C ILE A 102 0.08 5.85 -11.50
N ARG A 103 -0.96 6.33 -12.18
CA ARG A 103 -2.33 5.86 -11.96
C ARG A 103 -2.49 4.36 -12.25
N GLN A 104 -1.88 3.85 -13.31
CA GLN A 104 -1.88 2.41 -13.61
C GLN A 104 -1.14 1.60 -12.54
N HIS A 105 -0.04 2.13 -12.03
CA HIS A 105 0.69 1.53 -10.92
C HIS A 105 -0.16 1.46 -9.65
N GLU A 106 -0.83 2.56 -9.27
CA GLU A 106 -1.75 2.59 -8.12
C GLU A 106 -2.84 1.51 -8.25
N LEU A 107 -3.44 1.37 -9.43
CA LEU A 107 -4.47 0.37 -9.70
C LEU A 107 -3.91 -1.06 -9.63
N ALA A 108 -2.76 -1.31 -10.25
CA ALA A 108 -2.15 -2.64 -10.35
C ALA A 108 -1.73 -3.19 -8.97
N TYR A 109 -1.29 -2.31 -8.07
CA TYR A 109 -0.79 -2.68 -6.75
C TYR A 109 -1.73 -2.29 -5.61
N HIS A 110 -2.95 -1.84 -5.93
CA HIS A 110 -3.98 -1.43 -4.95
C HIS A 110 -3.49 -0.37 -3.97
N LEU A 111 -2.70 0.59 -4.46
CA LEU A 111 -2.18 1.70 -3.67
C LEU A 111 -3.25 2.80 -3.59
N ALA A 112 -3.86 2.98 -2.43
CA ALA A 112 -4.94 3.95 -2.20
C ALA A 112 -4.46 5.09 -1.28
N LEU A 113 -3.29 5.65 -1.58
CA LEU A 113 -2.68 6.76 -0.86
C LEU A 113 -2.60 8.02 -1.73
N PRO A 114 -2.60 9.21 -1.13
CA PRO A 114 -2.29 10.44 -1.85
C PRO A 114 -0.92 10.37 -2.53
N VAL A 115 -0.83 10.93 -3.73
CA VAL A 115 0.37 10.93 -4.56
C VAL A 115 1.01 12.31 -4.63
N LEU A 116 2.33 12.33 -4.52
CA LEU A 116 3.21 13.45 -4.83
C LEU A 116 4.11 13.08 -6.02
N ARG A 117 4.09 13.90 -7.05
CA ARG A 117 5.13 13.86 -8.07
C ARG A 117 6.26 14.78 -7.64
N ASP A 118 7.51 14.25 -7.67
CA ASP A 118 8.71 15.01 -7.26
C ASP A 118 9.78 15.03 -8.36
N PRO A 119 9.44 15.50 -9.58
CA PRO A 119 10.36 15.46 -10.72
C PRO A 119 11.60 16.36 -10.52
N GLN A 120 11.54 17.34 -9.64
CA GLN A 120 12.66 18.20 -9.23
C GLN A 120 13.45 17.63 -8.07
N ARG A 121 12.98 16.52 -7.47
CA ARG A 121 13.61 15.83 -6.33
C ARG A 121 13.75 16.70 -5.08
N GLU A 122 12.84 17.63 -4.86
CA GLU A 122 12.83 18.50 -3.67
C GLU A 122 12.49 17.70 -2.41
N TRP A 123 11.44 16.88 -2.49
CA TRP A 123 11.06 15.98 -1.40
C TRP A 123 12.12 14.90 -1.14
N MET A 124 12.67 14.33 -2.20
CA MET A 124 13.76 13.37 -2.12
C MET A 124 14.96 13.93 -1.36
N LYS A 125 15.39 15.17 -1.69
CA LYS A 125 16.49 15.85 -1.00
C LYS A 125 16.14 16.17 0.45
N ARG A 126 14.93 16.68 0.70
CA ARG A 126 14.46 17.01 2.05
C ARG A 126 14.37 15.77 2.93
N ALA A 127 13.97 14.65 2.38
CA ALA A 127 13.84 13.36 3.06
C ALA A 127 15.17 12.60 3.17
N GLN A 128 16.23 13.05 2.48
CA GLN A 128 17.56 12.42 2.43
C GLN A 128 17.51 10.97 1.89
N VAL A 129 16.60 10.68 0.97
CA VAL A 129 16.44 9.36 0.37
C VAL A 129 17.22 9.23 -0.93
N SER A 130 17.62 8.00 -1.28
CA SER A 130 18.49 7.73 -2.43
C SER A 130 18.06 6.52 -3.28
N VAL A 131 17.18 5.69 -2.76
CA VAL A 131 16.69 4.46 -3.43
C VAL A 131 15.17 4.36 -3.36
N THR A 132 14.58 3.40 -4.06
CA THR A 132 13.16 3.03 -3.93
C THR A 132 13.00 1.52 -3.76
N PRO A 133 12.17 1.04 -2.77
CA PRO A 133 11.43 1.88 -1.83
C PRO A 133 12.32 2.39 -0.69
N GLU A 134 12.14 3.63 -0.33
CA GLU A 134 12.70 4.18 0.90
C GLU A 134 11.62 5.04 1.58
N ALA A 135 11.59 5.05 2.91
CA ALA A 135 10.61 5.79 3.68
C ALA A 135 11.26 6.96 4.43
N ALA A 136 10.48 8.01 4.63
CA ALA A 136 10.86 9.11 5.51
C ALA A 136 9.70 9.46 6.44
N VAL A 137 10.01 9.70 7.71
CA VAL A 137 9.05 10.10 8.75
C VAL A 137 9.41 11.50 9.23
N PHE A 138 8.42 12.37 9.20
CA PHE A 138 8.51 13.72 9.74
C PHE A 138 7.56 13.86 10.92
N ASP A 139 8.02 14.45 11.99
CA ASP A 139 7.17 14.73 13.15
C ASP A 139 6.10 15.81 12.83
N ALA A 140 5.18 16.04 13.78
CA ALA A 140 4.13 17.05 13.64
C ALA A 140 4.65 18.49 13.45
N LYS A 141 5.93 18.73 13.70
CA LYS A 141 6.61 20.01 13.48
C LYS A 141 7.34 20.08 12.13
N GLY A 142 7.24 19.03 11.31
CA GLY A 142 7.88 18.93 10.01
C GLY A 142 9.39 18.66 10.05
N ARG A 143 9.92 18.16 11.18
CA ARG A 143 11.33 17.76 11.30
C ARG A 143 11.46 16.30 10.86
N LEU A 144 12.47 16.01 10.03
CA LEU A 144 12.82 14.65 9.66
C LEU A 144 13.34 13.90 10.90
N VAL A 145 12.67 12.80 11.26
CA VAL A 145 13.02 11.97 12.42
C VAL A 145 13.47 10.57 12.05
N TYR A 146 13.18 10.15 10.81
CA TYR A 146 13.66 8.89 10.25
C TYR A 146 13.72 8.98 8.73
N HIS A 147 14.71 8.35 8.12
CA HIS A 147 14.69 7.92 6.72
C HIS A 147 15.41 6.59 6.60
N GLY A 148 14.98 5.75 5.67
CA GLY A 148 15.57 4.42 5.50
C GLY A 148 14.57 3.37 5.02
N ARG A 149 14.92 2.11 5.24
CA ARG A 149 14.13 0.96 4.82
C ARG A 149 12.78 0.86 5.56
N ILE A 150 11.82 0.21 4.92
CA ILE A 150 10.51 -0.07 5.55
C ILE A 150 10.69 -1.11 6.66
N ASP A 151 11.42 -2.19 6.34
CA ASP A 151 11.80 -3.27 7.24
C ASP A 151 13.03 -4.01 6.68
N ASN A 152 13.44 -5.12 7.28
CA ASN A 152 14.56 -5.91 6.80
C ASN A 152 14.16 -7.10 5.90
N TRP A 153 13.02 -7.05 5.24
CA TRP A 153 12.58 -8.14 4.36
C TRP A 153 13.58 -8.42 3.24
N PHE A 154 14.09 -7.39 2.57
CA PHE A 154 15.15 -7.54 1.57
C PHE A 154 16.54 -7.41 2.20
N GLU A 155 17.39 -8.40 1.94
CA GLU A 155 18.81 -8.41 2.35
C GLU A 155 19.69 -7.80 1.29
N ASP A 156 19.32 -8.02 0.02
CA ASP A 156 20.03 -7.58 -1.17
C ASP A 156 19.09 -7.60 -2.37
N PHE A 157 19.52 -7.05 -3.50
CA PHE A 157 18.75 -7.09 -4.73
C PHE A 157 18.51 -8.55 -5.15
N GLY A 158 17.24 -8.95 -5.28
CA GLY A 158 16.85 -10.32 -5.61
C GLY A 158 16.88 -11.31 -4.43
N ARG A 159 17.31 -10.91 -3.22
CA ARG A 159 17.34 -11.78 -2.04
C ARG A 159 16.46 -11.22 -0.93
N ALA A 160 15.39 -11.93 -0.63
CA ALA A 160 14.45 -11.59 0.43
C ALA A 160 14.44 -12.68 1.51
N ARG A 161 14.23 -12.27 2.76
CA ARG A 161 13.92 -13.17 3.87
C ARG A 161 12.54 -13.83 3.66
N PRO A 162 12.27 -14.97 4.28
CA PRO A 162 10.91 -15.53 4.33
C PRO A 162 9.91 -14.55 4.98
N ALA A 163 10.34 -13.81 5.99
CA ALA A 163 9.59 -12.72 6.63
C ALA A 163 10.57 -11.70 7.25
N PRO A 164 10.15 -10.42 7.40
CA PRO A 164 10.95 -9.45 8.13
C PRO A 164 11.06 -9.81 9.61
N THR A 165 12.17 -9.46 10.23
CA THR A 165 12.44 -9.65 11.66
C THR A 165 12.64 -8.33 12.41
N THR A 166 12.75 -7.22 11.68
CA THR A 166 12.76 -5.84 12.21
C THR A 166 11.84 -4.98 11.37
N HIS A 167 11.25 -3.93 11.97
CA HIS A 167 10.18 -3.12 11.39
C HIS A 167 10.46 -1.63 11.58
N GLU A 168 11.57 -1.16 11.01
CA GLU A 168 12.15 0.14 11.30
C GLU A 168 11.18 1.31 11.02
N LEU A 169 10.41 1.25 9.94
CA LEU A 169 9.42 2.28 9.65
C LEU A 169 8.29 2.31 10.69
N ALA A 170 7.77 1.14 11.08
CA ALA A 170 6.71 1.06 12.10
C ALA A 170 7.19 1.61 13.44
N ASP A 171 8.42 1.25 13.85
CA ASP A 171 9.04 1.73 15.08
C ASP A 171 9.26 3.26 15.03
N ALA A 172 9.70 3.78 13.88
CA ALA A 172 9.89 5.21 13.68
C ALA A 172 8.58 6.00 13.76
N ILE A 173 7.50 5.48 13.17
CA ILE A 173 6.18 6.10 13.26
C ILE A 173 5.70 6.11 14.72
N ALA A 174 5.78 4.97 15.42
CA ALA A 174 5.36 4.87 16.81
C ALA A 174 6.13 5.84 17.72
N ALA A 175 7.43 5.97 17.52
CA ALA A 175 8.28 6.92 18.24
C ALA A 175 7.90 8.38 17.94
N ALA A 176 7.66 8.71 16.67
CA ALA A 176 7.26 10.06 16.26
C ALA A 176 5.89 10.45 16.84
N VAL A 177 4.92 9.53 16.83
CA VAL A 177 3.58 9.72 17.40
C VAL A 177 3.65 9.92 18.91
N SER A 178 4.49 9.18 19.61
CA SER A 178 4.65 9.31 21.09
C SER A 178 5.44 10.55 21.50
N GLY A 179 5.91 11.36 20.53
CA GLY A 179 6.69 12.57 20.81
C GLY A 179 8.13 12.31 21.30
N HIS A 180 8.56 11.06 21.27
CA HIS A 180 9.95 10.70 21.52
C HIS A 180 10.70 10.80 20.18
N PRO A 181 11.63 11.74 20.02
CA PRO A 181 12.44 11.79 18.82
C PRO A 181 13.27 10.52 18.77
N ALA A 182 12.80 9.54 17.99
CA ALA A 182 13.64 8.43 17.66
C ALA A 182 14.74 8.98 16.76
N THR A 183 15.92 9.20 17.32
CA THR A 183 17.15 9.11 16.57
C THR A 183 17.38 7.64 16.28
N LEU A 184 16.43 7.02 15.57
CA LEU A 184 16.69 5.70 15.02
C LEU A 184 17.75 5.92 13.95
N PRO A 185 18.86 5.17 13.99
CA PRO A 185 19.87 5.30 12.96
C PRO A 185 19.18 5.03 11.62
N SER A 186 19.45 5.88 10.64
CA SER A 186 19.05 5.61 9.26
C SER A 186 19.62 4.25 8.85
N VAL A 187 18.73 3.34 8.45
CA VAL A 187 19.16 2.02 7.98
C VAL A 187 18.97 1.97 6.47
N ALA A 188 20.06 1.69 5.76
CA ALA A 188 20.04 1.67 4.31
C ALA A 188 18.94 0.74 3.76
N ALA A 189 18.16 1.25 2.84
CA ALA A 189 17.18 0.48 2.11
C ALA A 189 17.83 -0.28 0.94
N VAL A 190 17.26 -1.44 0.62
CA VAL A 190 17.60 -2.18 -0.59
C VAL A 190 16.59 -1.83 -1.68
N GLY A 191 17.06 -1.39 -2.85
CA GLY A 191 16.15 -0.97 -3.90
C GLY A 191 16.83 -0.38 -5.14
N CYS A 192 16.03 0.20 -6.02
CA CYS A 192 16.48 0.82 -7.25
C CYS A 192 17.02 2.23 -6.97
N TYR A 193 18.24 2.52 -7.43
CA TYR A 193 18.84 3.84 -7.21
C TYR A 193 18.10 4.96 -7.95
N LEU A 194 17.91 6.07 -7.26
CA LEU A 194 17.30 7.28 -7.84
C LEU A 194 18.30 8.15 -8.59
N SER A 195 19.61 7.91 -8.45
CA SER A 195 20.66 8.56 -9.25
C SER A 195 20.62 8.20 -10.73
N ASP A 196 20.10 7.01 -11.07
CA ASP A 196 20.08 6.48 -12.42
C ASP A 196 18.98 7.08 -13.31
N VAL A 197 18.14 7.95 -12.73
CA VAL A 197 17.07 8.69 -13.39
C VAL A 197 17.52 10.12 -13.65
N GLN A 198 18.32 10.32 -14.69
CA GLN A 198 18.76 11.64 -15.16
C GLN A 198 17.79 12.27 -16.17
#